data_95fc7ef72d7b19a9c33f186fe594d140
#
_entry.id   95fc7ef72d7b19a9c33f186fe594d140
#
_cell.length_a   1.000
_cell.length_b   1.000
_cell.length_c   1.000
_cell.angle_alpha   90.00
_cell.angle_beta   90.00
_cell.angle_gamma   90.00
#
_symmetry.space_group_name_H-M   'P 1'
#
loop_
_entity.id
_entity.type
_entity.pdbx_description
1 polymer ?
#
loop_
_entity_poly.entity_id
_entity_poly.type
_entity_poly.pdbx_seq_one_letter_code
_entity_poly.pdbx_strand_id
1 'polypeptide(L)'
;MAIKTKRWDEPKEPDDGLRLLVCRYRPRALLKSKETWDLWWSQLGPSKELHAAIYGKNGPPMPWDEFRRRYVEDMSAQEESIAVLAEKVATGTTLTLMCSSACVDPARCHRTLLRQLIEERMARANHEIANRLSDH
;
A
#
# COMPACT_ATOMS: atom_id res chain seq x y z
N MET A 1 -7.20 10.88 -9.39
CA MET A 1 -6.03 10.52 -8.58
C MET A 1 -5.25 9.41 -9.24
N ALA A 2 -3.95 9.52 -9.23
CA ALA A 2 -3.08 8.56 -9.89
C ALA A 2 -2.80 7.30 -9.06
N ILE A 3 -3.44 7.13 -7.91
CA ILE A 3 -3.29 5.96 -7.05
C ILE A 3 -4.61 5.22 -6.95
N LYS A 4 -4.62 3.99 -7.46
CA LYS A 4 -5.77 3.08 -7.39
C LYS A 4 -5.48 1.98 -6.37
N THR A 5 -6.53 1.35 -5.86
CA THR A 5 -6.41 0.16 -5.01
C THR A 5 -7.29 -0.96 -5.55
N LYS A 6 -6.79 -2.19 -5.52
CA LYS A 6 -7.49 -3.38 -5.99
C LYS A 6 -7.11 -4.60 -5.15
N ARG A 7 -7.88 -5.69 -5.31
CA ARG A 7 -7.40 -7.03 -4.95
C ARG A 7 -6.65 -7.59 -6.15
N TRP A 8 -5.70 -8.48 -5.90
CA TRP A 8 -4.91 -9.06 -7.00
C TRP A 8 -5.77 -9.89 -7.96
N ASP A 9 -6.92 -10.42 -7.49
CA ASP A 9 -7.80 -11.26 -8.30
C ASP A 9 -8.85 -10.48 -9.11
N GLU A 10 -8.84 -9.15 -9.03
CA GLU A 10 -9.69 -8.33 -9.88
C GLU A 10 -9.10 -8.21 -11.28
N PRO A 11 -9.94 -8.06 -12.33
CA PRO A 11 -9.43 -7.98 -13.71
C PRO A 11 -8.45 -6.83 -13.91
N LYS A 12 -7.43 -7.08 -14.75
CA LYS A 12 -6.52 -6.03 -15.18
C LYS A 12 -7.26 -5.02 -16.05
N GLU A 13 -6.92 -3.75 -15.86
CA GLU A 13 -7.47 -2.65 -16.66
C GLU A 13 -6.32 -1.87 -17.30
N PRO A 14 -6.52 -1.34 -18.53
CA PRO A 14 -5.44 -0.63 -19.24
C PRO A 14 -4.89 0.58 -18.49
N ASP A 15 -5.71 1.21 -17.63
CA ASP A 15 -5.32 2.40 -16.87
C ASP A 15 -4.74 2.10 -15.49
N ASP A 16 -4.46 0.83 -15.17
CA ASP A 16 -3.87 0.45 -13.88
C ASP A 16 -2.45 1.00 -13.69
N GLY A 17 -1.72 1.21 -14.78
CA GLY A 17 -0.34 1.65 -14.69
C GLY A 17 0.56 0.60 -14.04
N LEU A 18 1.38 1.00 -13.08
CA LEU A 18 2.24 0.09 -12.32
C LEU A 18 1.39 -0.65 -11.29
N ARG A 19 1.35 -1.97 -11.40
CA ARG A 19 0.62 -2.84 -10.46
C ARG A 19 1.58 -3.36 -9.41
N LEU A 20 1.40 -2.91 -8.17
CA LEU A 20 2.28 -3.24 -7.06
C LEU A 20 1.53 -4.06 -6.01
N LEU A 21 1.94 -5.31 -5.83
CA LEU A 21 1.39 -6.15 -4.77
C LEU A 21 2.03 -5.75 -3.45
N VAL A 22 1.21 -5.40 -2.46
CA VAL A 22 1.66 -4.89 -1.16
C VAL A 22 1.25 -5.81 0.00
N CYS A 23 0.96 -7.07 -0.30
CA CYS A 23 0.68 -8.09 0.71
C CYS A 23 1.95 -8.60 1.37
N ARG A 24 1.85 -9.02 2.62
CA ARG A 24 2.95 -9.70 3.31
C ARG A 24 3.33 -11.02 2.63
N TYR A 25 2.32 -11.77 2.17
CA TYR A 25 2.50 -13.07 1.56
C TYR A 25 1.98 -13.11 0.14
N ARG A 26 2.69 -13.83 -0.74
CA ARG A 26 2.22 -14.09 -2.09
C ARG A 26 1.03 -15.06 -2.04
N PRO A 27 0.02 -14.90 -2.92
CA PRO A 27 -1.09 -15.88 -3.00
C PRO A 27 -0.56 -17.30 -3.17
N ARG A 28 -1.08 -18.23 -2.35
CA ARG A 28 -0.64 -19.63 -2.36
C ARG A 28 -1.06 -20.33 -3.63
N ALA A 29 -0.20 -21.25 -4.11
CA ALA A 29 -0.46 -22.12 -5.26
C ALA A 29 -0.81 -21.38 -6.56
N LEU A 30 -0.57 -20.09 -6.63
CA LEU A 30 -0.83 -19.31 -7.84
C LEU A 30 0.32 -19.51 -8.82
N LEU A 31 -0.02 -19.89 -10.06
CA LEU A 31 0.97 -20.01 -11.14
C LEU A 31 1.52 -18.62 -11.48
N LYS A 32 2.81 -18.55 -11.78
CA LYS A 32 3.46 -17.28 -12.15
C LYS A 32 2.77 -16.62 -13.34
N SER A 33 2.30 -17.41 -14.29
CA SER A 33 1.57 -16.90 -15.47
C SER A 33 0.23 -16.26 -15.13
N LYS A 34 -0.29 -16.46 -13.92
CA LYS A 34 -1.55 -15.89 -13.44
C LYS A 34 -1.37 -14.67 -12.55
N GLU A 35 -0.14 -14.25 -12.31
CA GLU A 35 0.13 -13.03 -11.53
C GLU A 35 -0.42 -11.82 -12.27
N THR A 36 -1.12 -10.96 -11.54
CA THR A 36 -1.73 -9.74 -12.09
C THR A 36 -0.89 -8.49 -11.80
N TRP A 37 0.12 -8.63 -10.93
CA TRP A 37 0.97 -7.53 -10.51
C TRP A 37 2.29 -7.54 -11.29
N ASP A 38 2.92 -6.36 -11.35
CA ASP A 38 4.22 -6.19 -11.99
C ASP A 38 5.37 -6.36 -10.99
N LEU A 39 5.17 -5.90 -9.75
CA LEU A 39 6.15 -5.97 -8.66
C LEU A 39 5.45 -6.39 -7.37
N TRP A 40 6.21 -7.02 -6.48
CA TRP A 40 5.76 -7.38 -5.15
C TRP A 40 6.72 -6.81 -4.11
N TRP A 41 6.24 -5.88 -3.29
CA TRP A 41 7.00 -5.28 -2.19
C TRP A 41 6.37 -5.70 -0.86
N SER A 42 6.78 -6.85 -0.37
CA SER A 42 6.23 -7.44 0.85
C SER A 42 6.48 -6.59 2.10
N GLN A 43 7.53 -5.75 2.09
CA GLN A 43 7.83 -4.85 3.20
C GLN A 43 6.75 -3.80 3.44
N LEU A 44 5.87 -3.57 2.47
CA LEU A 44 4.74 -2.66 2.61
C LEU A 44 3.49 -3.36 3.15
N GLY A 45 3.54 -4.67 3.31
CA GLY A 45 2.50 -5.42 3.99
C GLY A 45 2.64 -5.31 5.52
N PRO A 46 1.61 -5.74 6.27
CA PRO A 46 1.72 -5.80 7.73
C PRO A 46 2.78 -6.81 8.14
N SER A 47 3.39 -6.62 9.32
CA SER A 47 4.33 -7.60 9.88
C SER A 47 3.63 -8.96 10.08
N LYS A 48 4.43 -10.03 10.25
CA LYS A 48 3.86 -11.36 10.51
C LYS A 48 2.95 -11.36 11.74
N GLU A 49 3.38 -10.70 12.80
CA GLU A 49 2.64 -10.58 14.05
C GLU A 49 1.34 -9.81 13.85
N LEU A 50 1.41 -8.69 13.15
CA LEU A 50 0.25 -7.85 12.89
C LEU A 50 -0.76 -8.55 11.96
N HIS A 51 -0.26 -9.24 10.94
CA HIS A 51 -1.08 -10.04 10.03
C HIS A 51 -1.82 -11.15 10.80
N ALA A 52 -1.11 -11.89 11.65
CA ALA A 52 -1.71 -12.94 12.47
C ALA A 52 -2.76 -12.38 13.42
N ALA A 53 -2.50 -11.23 14.02
CA ALA A 53 -3.41 -10.59 14.98
C ALA A 53 -4.72 -10.14 14.34
N ILE A 54 -4.67 -9.53 13.15
CA ILE A 54 -5.90 -9.05 12.50
C ILE A 54 -6.79 -10.20 12.02
N TYR A 55 -6.19 -11.35 11.66
CA TYR A 55 -6.92 -12.53 11.26
C TYR A 55 -7.32 -13.44 12.43
N GLY A 56 -6.96 -13.08 13.66
CA GLY A 56 -7.35 -13.84 14.86
C GLY A 56 -6.69 -15.20 14.97
N LYS A 57 -5.47 -15.36 14.46
CA LYS A 57 -4.77 -16.67 14.48
C LYS A 57 -4.33 -17.09 15.88
N ASN A 58 -4.08 -16.14 16.76
CA ASN A 58 -3.57 -16.39 18.11
C ASN A 58 -4.52 -15.89 19.20
N GLY A 59 -5.81 -15.71 18.87
CA GLY A 59 -6.81 -15.22 19.80
C GLY A 59 -7.89 -14.42 19.07
N PRO A 60 -8.69 -13.61 19.80
CA PRO A 60 -9.69 -12.77 19.14
C PRO A 60 -9.02 -11.83 18.12
N PRO A 61 -9.70 -11.56 16.97
CA PRO A 61 -9.13 -10.65 15.98
C PRO A 61 -8.86 -9.27 16.56
N MET A 62 -7.72 -8.70 16.18
CA MET A 62 -7.36 -7.34 16.60
C MET A 62 -8.39 -6.33 16.08
N PRO A 63 -8.83 -5.36 16.90
CA PRO A 63 -9.70 -4.29 16.42
C PRO A 63 -9.02 -3.49 15.29
N TRP A 64 -9.81 -3.04 14.32
CA TRP A 64 -9.27 -2.31 13.16
C TRP A 64 -8.50 -1.04 13.55
N ASP A 65 -9.00 -0.28 14.54
CA ASP A 65 -8.32 0.96 14.95
C ASP A 65 -6.92 0.69 15.51
N GLU A 66 -6.76 -0.41 16.23
CA GLU A 66 -5.44 -0.82 16.73
C GLU A 66 -4.52 -1.26 15.58
N PHE A 67 -5.05 -2.05 14.64
CA PHE A 67 -4.32 -2.47 13.45
C PHE A 67 -3.81 -1.25 12.68
N ARG A 68 -4.71 -0.30 12.42
CA ARG A 68 -4.39 0.93 11.68
C ARG A 68 -3.24 1.69 12.33
N ARG A 69 -3.31 1.90 13.63
CA ARG A 69 -2.28 2.61 14.38
C ARG A 69 -0.93 1.91 14.29
N ARG A 70 -0.93 0.61 14.50
CA ARG A 70 0.31 -0.19 14.46
C ARG A 70 0.90 -0.26 13.06
N TYR A 71 0.06 -0.44 12.05
CA TYR A 71 0.52 -0.46 10.66
C TYR A 71 1.19 0.87 10.28
N VAL A 72 0.57 1.99 10.62
CA VAL A 72 1.12 3.31 10.33
C VAL A 72 2.46 3.52 11.04
N GLU A 73 2.57 3.10 12.30
CA GLU A 73 3.84 3.14 13.05
C GLU A 73 4.92 2.29 12.35
N ASP A 74 4.57 1.08 11.93
CA ASP A 74 5.52 0.18 11.26
C ASP A 74 5.99 0.76 9.93
N MET A 75 5.14 1.50 9.23
CA MET A 75 5.49 2.10 7.95
C MET A 75 6.50 3.24 8.08
N SER A 76 6.77 3.74 9.27
CA SER A 76 7.85 4.71 9.49
C SER A 76 9.21 4.11 9.12
N ALA A 77 9.37 2.80 9.24
CA ALA A 77 10.59 2.09 8.82
C ALA A 77 10.67 1.92 7.29
N GLN A 78 9.59 2.22 6.56
CA GLN A 78 9.51 2.09 5.10
C GLN A 78 9.44 3.45 4.40
N GLU A 79 9.94 4.48 5.04
CA GLU A 79 9.90 5.85 4.52
C GLU A 79 10.53 5.97 3.13
N GLU A 80 11.66 5.29 2.89
CA GLU A 80 12.31 5.30 1.58
C GLU A 80 11.43 4.71 0.48
N SER A 81 10.80 3.57 0.75
CA SER A 81 9.91 2.91 -0.22
C SER A 81 8.71 3.80 -0.54
N ILE A 82 8.14 4.42 0.50
CA ILE A 82 7.00 5.32 0.34
C ILE A 82 7.41 6.57 -0.45
N ALA A 83 8.59 7.12 -0.18
CA ALA A 83 9.11 8.27 -0.90
C ALA A 83 9.32 7.96 -2.40
N VAL A 84 9.84 6.78 -2.72
CA VAL A 84 10.01 6.34 -4.12
C VAL A 84 8.67 6.28 -4.83
N LEU A 85 7.65 5.71 -4.19
CA LEU A 85 6.31 5.63 -4.79
C LEU A 85 5.68 7.02 -4.96
N ALA A 86 5.83 7.87 -3.98
CA ALA A 86 5.34 9.25 -4.03
C ALA A 86 5.97 10.03 -5.20
N GLU A 87 7.29 9.86 -5.40
CA GLU A 87 7.98 10.49 -6.52
C GLU A 87 7.49 9.98 -7.87
N LYS A 88 7.30 8.65 -8.00
CA LYS A 88 6.79 8.08 -9.24
C LYS A 88 5.41 8.64 -9.60
N VAL A 89 4.52 8.73 -8.63
CA VAL A 89 3.18 9.30 -8.85
C VAL A 89 3.28 10.78 -9.19
N ALA A 90 4.12 11.53 -8.49
CA ALA A 90 4.30 12.96 -8.74
C ALA A 90 4.84 13.24 -10.15
N THR A 91 5.61 12.32 -10.72
CA THR A 91 6.18 12.44 -12.07
C THR A 91 5.33 11.80 -13.17
N GLY A 92 4.10 11.39 -12.85
CA GLY A 92 3.12 10.98 -13.84
C GLY A 92 2.80 9.49 -13.89
N THR A 93 3.39 8.66 -13.03
CA THR A 93 3.07 7.22 -13.00
C THR A 93 1.71 7.01 -12.32
N THR A 94 0.82 6.25 -12.97
CA THR A 94 -0.36 5.70 -12.32
C THR A 94 0.07 4.49 -11.52
N LEU A 95 -0.34 4.42 -10.25
CA LEU A 95 0.03 3.35 -9.33
C LEU A 95 -1.23 2.61 -8.87
N THR A 96 -1.23 1.30 -8.99
CA THR A 96 -2.31 0.46 -8.44
C THR A 96 -1.73 -0.41 -7.33
N LEU A 97 -2.17 -0.15 -6.10
CA LEU A 97 -1.79 -0.94 -4.92
C LEU A 97 -2.73 -2.14 -4.83
N MET A 98 -2.16 -3.33 -4.81
CA MET A 98 -2.94 -4.58 -4.84
C MET A 98 -2.78 -5.37 -3.56
N CYS A 99 -3.88 -5.93 -3.09
CA CYS A 99 -3.92 -6.70 -1.86
C CYS A 99 -4.52 -8.09 -2.10
N SER A 100 -4.64 -8.85 -1.02
CA SER A 100 -5.14 -10.23 -1.01
C SER A 100 -6.61 -10.31 -1.42
N SER A 101 -7.01 -11.46 -1.96
CA SER A 101 -8.42 -11.74 -2.28
C SER A 101 -9.33 -11.72 -1.05
N ALA A 102 -8.77 -11.88 0.17
CA ALA A 102 -9.52 -11.76 1.41
C ALA A 102 -9.85 -10.31 1.80
N CYS A 103 -9.19 -9.33 1.19
CA CYS A 103 -9.39 -7.91 1.50
C CYS A 103 -10.55 -7.33 0.69
N VAL A 104 -11.78 -7.72 1.05
CA VAL A 104 -12.98 -7.33 0.31
C VAL A 104 -13.48 -5.94 0.67
N ASP A 105 -13.08 -5.40 1.83
CA ASP A 105 -13.49 -4.07 2.30
C ASP A 105 -12.28 -3.11 2.25
N PRO A 106 -12.23 -2.19 1.25
CA PRO A 106 -11.12 -1.24 1.17
C PRO A 106 -10.98 -0.34 2.40
N ALA A 107 -12.08 -0.06 3.10
CA ALA A 107 -12.05 0.77 4.31
C ALA A 107 -11.33 0.09 5.47
N ARG A 108 -11.15 -1.23 5.40
CA ARG A 108 -10.46 -2.03 6.41
C ARG A 108 -9.35 -2.86 5.78
N CYS A 109 -8.54 -2.21 4.95
CA CYS A 109 -7.40 -2.84 4.31
C CYS A 109 -6.18 -1.91 4.35
N HIS A 110 -5.00 -2.49 4.59
CA HIS A 110 -3.77 -1.71 4.66
C HIS A 110 -3.45 -1.00 3.34
N ARG A 111 -3.93 -1.49 2.19
CA ARG A 111 -3.70 -0.81 0.91
C ARG A 111 -4.26 0.61 0.89
N THR A 112 -5.38 0.85 1.55
CA THR A 112 -5.98 2.18 1.66
C THR A 112 -5.17 3.06 2.61
N LEU A 113 -4.68 2.49 3.71
CA LEU A 113 -3.78 3.20 4.63
C LEU A 113 -2.47 3.59 3.92
N LEU A 114 -1.92 2.67 3.15
CA LEU A 114 -0.68 2.91 2.39
C LEU A 114 -0.89 4.02 1.35
N ARG A 115 -2.03 4.01 0.64
CA ARG A 115 -2.36 5.09 -0.29
C ARG A 115 -2.36 6.44 0.41
N GLN A 116 -2.98 6.51 1.58
CA GLN A 116 -3.00 7.75 2.37
C GLN A 116 -1.61 8.20 2.76
N LEU A 117 -0.73 7.27 3.17
CA LEU A 117 0.64 7.59 3.52
C LEU A 117 1.44 8.12 2.32
N ILE A 118 1.24 7.54 1.14
CA ILE A 118 1.88 8.01 -0.09
C ILE A 118 1.37 9.42 -0.43
N GLU A 119 0.07 9.63 -0.36
CA GLU A 119 -0.55 10.94 -0.63
C GLU A 119 -0.05 12.02 0.34
N GLU A 120 0.06 11.68 1.62
CA GLU A 120 0.61 12.58 2.64
C GLU A 120 2.08 12.92 2.36
N ARG A 121 2.86 11.93 1.92
CA ARG A 121 4.26 12.14 1.55
C ARG A 121 4.39 13.08 0.36
N MET A 122 3.51 12.93 -0.64
CA MET A 122 3.45 13.83 -1.80
C MET A 122 3.10 15.25 -1.36
N ALA A 123 2.12 15.40 -0.48
CA ALA A 123 1.70 16.71 0.03
C ALA A 123 2.82 17.42 0.81
N ARG A 124 3.57 16.66 1.62
CA ARG A 124 4.73 17.21 2.36
C ARG A 124 5.82 17.69 1.43
N ALA A 125 6.14 16.92 0.38
CA ALA A 125 7.14 17.30 -0.60
C ALA A 125 6.74 18.59 -1.32
N ASN A 126 5.48 18.71 -1.73
CA ASN A 126 4.96 19.92 -2.37
C ASN A 126 5.01 21.13 -1.43
N HIS A 127 4.69 20.92 -0.16
CA HIS A 127 4.75 22.00 0.84
C HIS A 127 6.19 22.48 1.07
N GLU A 128 7.15 21.56 1.16
CA GLU A 128 8.56 21.88 1.29
C GLU A 128 9.08 22.69 0.11
N ILE A 129 8.69 22.32 -1.11
CA ILE A 129 9.06 23.05 -2.32
C ILE A 129 8.48 24.45 -2.30
N ALA A 130 7.20 24.60 -1.94
CA ALA A 130 6.53 25.90 -1.85
C ALA A 130 7.23 26.82 -0.83
N ASN A 131 7.60 26.26 0.32
CA ASN A 131 8.32 27.02 1.36
C ASN A 131 9.69 27.50 0.89
N ARG A 132 10.43 26.65 0.16
CA ARG A 132 11.74 27.06 -0.41
C ARG A 132 11.58 28.19 -1.41
N LEU A 133 10.55 28.12 -2.25
CA LEU A 133 10.29 29.17 -3.25
C LEU A 133 9.87 30.50 -2.59
N SER A 134 9.13 30.45 -1.51
CA SER A 134 8.68 31.65 -0.82
C SER A 134 9.80 32.34 -0.02
N ASP A 135 10.88 31.63 0.30
CA ASP A 135 12.04 32.19 1.02
C ASP A 135 13.02 32.94 0.09
N HIS A 136 12.75 32.92 -1.19
CA HIS A 136 13.53 33.67 -2.19
C HIS A 136 12.73 34.82 -2.74
#